data_1649f63c01e5720d7754adc1d912a37f
#
_entry.id   1649f63c01e5720d7754adc1d912a37f
#
_cell.length_a   1.000
_cell.length_b   1.000
_cell.length_c   1.000
_cell.angle_alpha   90.00
_cell.angle_beta   90.00
_cell.angle_gamma   90.00
#
_symmetry.space_group_name_H-M   'P 1'
#
loop_
_entity.id
_entity.type
_entity.pdbx_description
1 polymer ?
#
loop_
_entity_poly.entity_id
_entity_poly.type
_entity_poly.pdbx_seq_one_letter_code
_entity_poly.pdbx_strand_id
1 'polypeptide(L)'
;MTHPETTEAIGSAISQLRWHVEPAAEVEFNRWYDEEHLADLLAQPGVLSGRRFVRAQTAFSAPSALNYITIYQLDDTSALETPSYRSMATAPSEWTKRVAMPLPMRRDVATQIYPTTRADRQPVGNAIMHVFTHADASIVDDFHRWYEEEHIPALVACDGVFGARRFACTTPEADGYEFIAIYQLADTSVLESGALFDAGKPTPWRDRLGDKMRAHFQVYRALHGPIAG
;
A
#
# COMPACT_ATOMS: atom_id res chain seq x y z
N MET A 1 -13.58 11.83 17.70
CA MET A 1 -13.38 10.71 16.74
C MET A 1 -13.92 11.16 15.40
N THR A 2 -13.04 11.46 14.45
CA THR A 2 -13.43 11.69 13.04
C THR A 2 -13.68 10.33 12.41
N HIS A 3 -14.93 10.00 12.12
CA HIS A 3 -15.28 8.80 11.38
C HIS A 3 -14.98 9.00 9.89
N PRO A 4 -14.40 8.02 9.20
CA PRO A 4 -14.22 8.10 7.76
C PRO A 4 -15.58 8.09 7.06
N GLU A 5 -15.85 9.09 6.25
CA GLU A 5 -17.07 9.14 5.43
C GLU A 5 -16.96 8.29 4.16
N THR A 6 -15.73 7.95 3.76
CA THR A 6 -15.43 7.23 2.52
C THR A 6 -14.95 5.82 2.81
N THR A 7 -15.45 4.87 2.04
CA THR A 7 -15.00 3.46 2.08
C THR A 7 -14.55 3.00 0.70
N GLU A 8 -13.65 2.03 0.67
CA GLU A 8 -13.10 1.39 -0.52
C GLU A 8 -13.52 -0.09 -0.57
N ALA A 9 -13.88 -0.60 -1.75
CA ALA A 9 -14.06 -2.04 -1.97
C ALA A 9 -12.70 -2.74 -1.87
N ILE A 10 -12.64 -3.85 -1.17
CA ILE A 10 -11.40 -4.61 -0.95
C ILE A 10 -11.62 -6.11 -1.17
N GLY A 11 -10.56 -6.79 -1.55
CA GLY A 11 -10.50 -8.25 -1.65
C GLY A 11 -9.37 -8.84 -0.81
N SER A 12 -8.99 -10.06 -1.12
CA SER A 12 -7.96 -10.80 -0.38
C SER A 12 -6.53 -10.52 -0.86
N ALA A 13 -6.35 -9.73 -1.92
CA ALA A 13 -5.04 -9.40 -2.45
C ALA A 13 -4.95 -7.94 -2.93
N ILE A 14 -3.72 -7.49 -3.10
CA ILE A 14 -3.42 -6.20 -3.73
C ILE A 14 -2.38 -6.38 -4.84
N SER A 15 -2.46 -5.50 -5.84
CA SER A 15 -1.35 -5.20 -6.74
C SER A 15 -0.98 -3.73 -6.56
N GLN A 16 0.27 -3.45 -6.28
CA GLN A 16 0.75 -2.08 -6.18
C GLN A 16 1.82 -1.79 -7.23
N LEU A 17 1.72 -0.60 -7.83
CA LEU A 17 2.69 -0.09 -8.78
C LEU A 17 3.35 1.14 -8.17
N ARG A 18 4.66 1.09 -8.00
CA ARG A 18 5.45 2.19 -7.45
C ARG A 18 6.34 2.77 -8.55
N TRP A 19 6.25 4.07 -8.75
CA TRP A 19 6.87 4.76 -9.87
C TRP A 19 7.86 5.82 -9.41
N HIS A 20 8.91 6.00 -10.20
CA HIS A 20 9.73 7.21 -10.18
C HIS A 20 9.33 8.10 -11.34
N VAL A 21 8.84 9.29 -11.03
CA VAL A 21 8.37 10.26 -12.01
C VAL A 21 9.10 11.58 -11.77
N GLU A 22 9.90 12.00 -12.74
CA GLU A 22 10.55 13.29 -12.68
C GLU A 22 9.54 14.43 -12.85
N PRO A 23 9.76 15.62 -12.26
CA PRO A 23 8.81 16.73 -12.34
C PRO A 23 8.41 17.11 -13.76
N ALA A 24 9.32 16.99 -14.72
CA ALA A 24 9.05 17.30 -16.13
C ALA A 24 8.07 16.32 -16.79
N ALA A 25 7.96 15.08 -16.28
CA ALA A 25 7.06 14.04 -16.80
C ALA A 25 5.72 13.97 -16.06
N GLU A 26 5.59 14.67 -14.94
CA GLU A 26 4.51 14.49 -13.96
C GLU A 26 3.12 14.80 -14.53
N VAL A 27 3.01 15.87 -15.33
CA VAL A 27 1.73 16.28 -15.92
C VAL A 27 1.20 15.22 -16.89
N GLU A 28 2.06 14.75 -17.80
CA GLU A 28 1.68 13.75 -18.81
C GLU A 28 1.49 12.36 -18.18
N PHE A 29 2.28 12.01 -17.16
CA PHE A 29 2.10 10.77 -16.39
C PHE A 29 0.75 10.73 -15.67
N ASN A 30 0.38 11.81 -14.98
CA ASN A 30 -0.90 11.88 -14.27
C ASN A 30 -2.06 11.83 -15.25
N ARG A 31 -1.97 12.54 -16.38
CA ARG A 31 -2.97 12.53 -17.42
C ARG A 31 -3.18 11.14 -18.02
N TRP A 32 -2.08 10.45 -18.40
CA TRP A 32 -2.13 9.07 -18.89
C TRP A 32 -2.76 8.12 -17.87
N TYR A 33 -2.40 8.29 -16.61
CA TYR A 33 -2.92 7.43 -15.54
C TYR A 33 -4.42 7.60 -15.36
N ASP A 34 -4.91 8.83 -15.35
CA ASP A 34 -6.31 9.16 -15.06
C ASP A 34 -7.23 8.92 -16.28
N GLU A 35 -6.73 9.16 -17.50
CA GLU A 35 -7.55 9.05 -18.72
C GLU A 35 -7.50 7.65 -19.37
N GLU A 36 -6.46 6.83 -19.10
CA GLU A 36 -6.29 5.52 -19.73
C GLU A 36 -6.04 4.42 -18.69
N HIS A 37 -4.89 4.44 -18.02
CA HIS A 37 -4.36 3.28 -17.33
C HIS A 37 -5.23 2.81 -16.15
N LEU A 38 -5.76 3.73 -15.36
CA LEU A 38 -6.59 3.40 -14.22
C LEU A 38 -7.91 2.76 -14.66
N ALA A 39 -8.56 3.33 -15.70
CA ALA A 39 -9.78 2.80 -16.26
C ALA A 39 -9.59 1.40 -16.88
N ASP A 40 -8.50 1.20 -17.62
CA ASP A 40 -8.18 -0.10 -18.24
C ASP A 40 -8.00 -1.20 -17.20
N LEU A 41 -7.33 -0.89 -16.08
CA LEU A 41 -7.14 -1.85 -14.98
C LEU A 41 -8.43 -2.11 -14.22
N LEU A 42 -9.22 -1.09 -13.94
CA LEU A 42 -10.50 -1.23 -13.23
C LEU A 42 -11.56 -2.00 -14.05
N ALA A 43 -11.41 -2.02 -15.38
CA ALA A 43 -12.26 -2.83 -16.26
C ALA A 43 -11.89 -4.34 -16.23
N GLN A 44 -10.81 -4.74 -15.59
CA GLN A 44 -10.39 -6.14 -15.54
C GLN A 44 -11.19 -6.93 -14.50
N PRO A 45 -11.67 -8.13 -14.84
CA PRO A 45 -12.36 -8.99 -13.88
C PRO A 45 -11.53 -9.25 -12.63
N GLY A 46 -12.13 -9.06 -11.45
CA GLY A 46 -11.47 -9.27 -10.17
C GLY A 46 -10.65 -8.08 -9.66
N VAL A 47 -10.58 -6.97 -10.40
CA VAL A 47 -10.06 -5.70 -9.90
C VAL A 47 -11.21 -4.88 -9.32
N LEU A 48 -11.21 -4.67 -8.01
CA LEU A 48 -12.34 -4.13 -7.26
C LEU A 48 -12.30 -2.61 -7.09
N SER A 49 -11.12 -2.06 -6.95
CA SER A 49 -10.89 -0.63 -6.79
C SER A 49 -9.44 -0.27 -7.02
N GLY A 50 -9.18 1.03 -7.21
CA GLY A 50 -7.84 1.56 -7.33
C GLY A 50 -7.70 2.93 -6.69
N ARG A 51 -6.57 3.18 -6.05
CA ARG A 51 -6.22 4.48 -5.48
C ARG A 51 -4.80 4.87 -5.81
N ARG A 52 -4.65 6.12 -6.16
CA ARG A 52 -3.36 6.74 -6.48
C ARG A 52 -2.90 7.65 -5.36
N PHE A 53 -1.59 7.62 -5.13
CA PHE A 53 -0.98 8.41 -4.07
C PHE A 53 0.34 8.99 -4.53
N VAL A 54 0.71 10.12 -3.95
CA VAL A 54 2.03 10.74 -4.10
C VAL A 54 2.75 10.73 -2.75
N ARG A 55 4.04 10.48 -2.75
CA ARG A 55 4.85 10.42 -1.53
C ARG A 55 4.82 11.77 -0.81
N ALA A 56 4.47 11.73 0.46
CA ALA A 56 4.56 12.88 1.35
C ALA A 56 5.99 13.01 1.91
N GLN A 57 6.49 14.22 1.95
CA GLN A 57 7.75 14.51 2.62
C GLN A 57 7.48 14.69 4.11
N THR A 58 7.77 13.66 4.89
CA THR A 58 7.61 13.65 6.34
C THR A 58 8.88 13.14 7.01
N ALA A 59 9.06 13.43 8.28
CA ALA A 59 10.19 12.90 9.07
C ALA A 59 10.17 11.35 9.17
N PHE A 60 9.02 10.72 8.92
CA PHE A 60 8.83 9.27 8.96
C PHE A 60 9.10 8.56 7.63
N SER A 61 9.15 9.30 6.51
CA SER A 61 9.42 8.70 5.20
C SER A 61 10.90 8.45 5.02
N ALA A 62 11.29 7.19 4.86
CA ALA A 62 12.63 6.85 4.44
C ALA A 62 12.93 7.39 3.03
N PRO A 63 14.18 7.71 2.70
CA PRO A 63 14.55 8.13 1.35
C PRO A 63 14.13 7.09 0.31
N SER A 64 13.46 7.53 -0.75
CA SER A 64 13.08 6.69 -1.88
C SER A 64 13.03 7.53 -3.15
N ALA A 65 13.51 6.97 -4.25
CA ALA A 65 13.33 7.58 -5.56
C ALA A 65 11.89 7.41 -6.07
N LEU A 66 11.17 6.36 -5.61
CA LEU A 66 9.79 6.09 -6.03
C LEU A 66 8.85 7.06 -5.31
N ASN A 67 8.25 7.97 -6.07
CA ASN A 67 7.45 9.07 -5.53
C ASN A 67 5.94 8.93 -5.76
N TYR A 68 5.49 7.98 -6.57
CA TYR A 68 4.09 7.62 -6.77
C TYR A 68 3.83 6.17 -6.40
N ILE A 69 2.66 5.89 -5.87
CA ILE A 69 2.14 4.54 -5.69
C ILE A 69 0.67 4.49 -6.09
N THR A 70 0.29 3.43 -6.82
CA THR A 70 -1.10 3.06 -7.04
C THR A 70 -1.32 1.69 -6.41
N ILE A 71 -2.39 1.57 -5.64
CA ILE A 71 -2.78 0.31 -5.00
C ILE A 71 -4.12 -0.10 -5.60
N TYR A 72 -4.14 -1.26 -6.24
CA TYR A 72 -5.33 -1.93 -6.73
C TYR A 72 -5.75 -3.02 -5.75
N GLN A 73 -7.01 -3.01 -5.39
CA GLN A 73 -7.63 -4.08 -4.61
C GLN A 73 -8.09 -5.18 -5.55
N LEU A 74 -7.76 -6.40 -5.24
CA LEU A 74 -8.08 -7.58 -6.04
C LEU A 74 -8.93 -8.55 -5.24
N ASP A 75 -9.88 -9.23 -5.89
CA ASP A 75 -10.57 -10.37 -5.27
C ASP A 75 -9.56 -11.35 -4.69
N ASP A 76 -8.64 -11.78 -5.53
CA ASP A 76 -7.44 -12.51 -5.19
C ASP A 76 -6.37 -12.34 -6.29
N THR A 77 -5.24 -13.00 -6.18
CA THR A 77 -4.14 -12.86 -7.14
C THR A 77 -4.45 -13.40 -8.54
N SER A 78 -5.45 -14.27 -8.70
CA SER A 78 -5.85 -14.82 -10.01
C SER A 78 -6.46 -13.78 -10.94
N ALA A 79 -6.93 -12.63 -10.42
CA ALA A 79 -7.36 -11.50 -11.21
C ALA A 79 -6.29 -11.04 -12.22
N LEU A 80 -5.01 -11.20 -11.88
CA LEU A 80 -3.87 -10.83 -12.72
C LEU A 80 -3.51 -11.91 -13.76
N GLU A 81 -4.19 -13.04 -13.72
CA GLU A 81 -3.96 -14.17 -14.62
C GLU A 81 -5.05 -14.33 -15.68
N THR A 82 -6.10 -13.51 -15.61
CA THR A 82 -7.19 -13.53 -16.58
C THR A 82 -6.68 -13.25 -18.00
N PRO A 83 -7.29 -13.86 -19.04
CA PRO A 83 -6.87 -13.62 -20.43
C PRO A 83 -6.92 -12.15 -20.82
N SER A 84 -7.93 -11.40 -20.35
CA SER A 84 -8.06 -9.96 -20.63
C SER A 84 -6.93 -9.14 -20.00
N TYR A 85 -6.59 -9.42 -18.72
CA TYR A 85 -5.48 -8.78 -18.04
C TYR A 85 -4.13 -9.05 -18.76
N ARG A 86 -3.88 -10.31 -19.10
CA ARG A 86 -2.66 -10.71 -19.83
C ARG A 86 -2.58 -10.04 -21.21
N SER A 87 -3.70 -9.97 -21.93
CA SER A 87 -3.76 -9.28 -23.24
C SER A 87 -3.41 -7.80 -23.10
N MET A 88 -4.01 -7.10 -22.13
CA MET A 88 -3.70 -5.70 -21.84
C MET A 88 -2.20 -5.52 -21.49
N ALA A 89 -1.65 -6.37 -20.64
CA ALA A 89 -0.26 -6.27 -20.20
C ALA A 89 0.76 -6.54 -21.31
N THR A 90 0.40 -7.38 -22.31
CA THR A 90 1.30 -7.75 -23.41
C THR A 90 1.15 -6.86 -24.66
N ALA A 91 0.08 -6.11 -24.78
CA ALA A 91 -0.21 -5.21 -25.91
C ALA A 91 -0.51 -3.77 -25.44
N PRO A 92 0.48 -3.10 -24.83
CA PRO A 92 0.29 -1.73 -24.32
C PRO A 92 0.00 -0.74 -25.45
N SER A 93 -0.84 0.26 -25.17
CA SER A 93 -1.15 1.35 -26.07
C SER A 93 0.10 2.15 -26.46
N GLU A 94 0.02 2.93 -27.53
CA GLU A 94 1.10 3.85 -27.91
C GLU A 94 1.34 4.93 -26.84
N TRP A 95 0.31 5.31 -26.10
CA TRP A 95 0.42 6.24 -24.98
C TRP A 95 1.19 5.61 -23.82
N THR A 96 0.82 4.41 -23.39
CA THR A 96 1.55 3.61 -22.40
C THR A 96 3.03 3.43 -22.77
N LYS A 97 3.32 3.08 -24.03
CA LYS A 97 4.70 2.93 -24.52
C LYS A 97 5.51 4.21 -24.40
N ARG A 98 4.89 5.36 -24.70
CA ARG A 98 5.55 6.66 -24.66
C ARG A 98 5.75 7.17 -23.23
N VAL A 99 4.74 7.01 -22.35
CA VAL A 99 4.71 7.66 -21.04
C VAL A 99 5.25 6.74 -19.95
N ALA A 100 4.75 5.52 -19.86
CA ALA A 100 4.99 4.65 -18.72
C ALA A 100 6.24 3.76 -18.88
N MET A 101 6.42 3.15 -20.06
CA MET A 101 7.51 2.19 -20.24
C MET A 101 8.91 2.74 -20.02
N PRO A 102 9.22 4.05 -20.28
CA PRO A 102 10.52 4.60 -19.95
C PRO A 102 10.76 4.88 -18.46
N LEU A 103 9.71 4.85 -17.64
CA LEU A 103 9.83 5.23 -16.24
C LEU A 103 10.24 4.05 -15.36
N PRO A 104 11.15 4.27 -14.39
CA PRO A 104 11.44 3.24 -13.38
C PRO A 104 10.18 2.88 -12.60
N MET A 105 9.86 1.59 -12.56
CA MET A 105 8.68 1.08 -11.88
C MET A 105 9.01 -0.19 -11.11
N ARG A 106 8.40 -0.37 -9.96
CA ARG A 106 8.33 -1.62 -9.23
C ARG A 106 6.87 -2.04 -9.05
N ARG A 107 6.64 -3.34 -9.17
CA ARG A 107 5.34 -3.94 -8.92
C ARG A 107 5.46 -4.98 -7.83
N ASP A 108 4.55 -4.91 -6.87
CA ASP A 108 4.38 -5.92 -5.85
C ASP A 108 2.97 -6.46 -5.91
N VAL A 109 2.84 -7.78 -5.77
CA VAL A 109 1.58 -8.48 -5.61
C VAL A 109 1.63 -9.15 -4.25
N ALA A 110 0.58 -8.95 -3.45
CA ALA A 110 0.59 -9.45 -2.09
C ALA A 110 -0.81 -9.92 -1.64
N THR A 111 -0.81 -11.00 -0.86
CA THR A 111 -2.03 -11.60 -0.30
C THR A 111 -2.21 -11.13 1.14
N GLN A 112 -3.45 -10.79 1.51
CA GLN A 112 -3.77 -10.35 2.86
C GLN A 112 -3.52 -11.46 3.88
N ILE A 113 -2.82 -11.11 4.97
CA ILE A 113 -2.59 -11.96 6.13
C ILE A 113 -3.25 -11.42 7.39
N TYR A 114 -3.62 -10.12 7.42
CA TYR A 114 -4.33 -9.50 8.54
C TYR A 114 -5.23 -8.34 8.05
N PRO A 115 -6.45 -8.18 8.60
CA PRO A 115 -7.10 -9.11 9.52
C PRO A 115 -7.41 -10.43 8.83
N THR A 116 -7.49 -11.50 9.61
CA THR A 116 -7.88 -12.83 9.10
C THR A 116 -9.36 -12.89 8.72
N THR A 117 -10.18 -12.05 9.35
CA THR A 117 -11.59 -11.89 8.98
C THR A 117 -11.71 -11.11 7.69
N ARG A 118 -12.37 -11.69 6.69
CA ARG A 118 -12.61 -11.03 5.41
C ARG A 118 -13.68 -9.95 5.57
N ALA A 119 -13.40 -8.77 5.04
CA ALA A 119 -14.36 -7.69 4.83
C ALA A 119 -14.40 -7.34 3.34
N ASP A 120 -15.55 -6.87 2.87
CA ASP A 120 -15.70 -6.44 1.46
C ASP A 120 -15.34 -4.96 1.26
N ARG A 121 -15.25 -4.21 2.35
CA ARG A 121 -14.94 -2.78 2.33
C ARG A 121 -14.07 -2.39 3.53
N GLN A 122 -13.26 -1.35 3.34
CA GLN A 122 -12.49 -0.72 4.41
C GLN A 122 -12.73 0.80 4.44
N PRO A 123 -12.68 1.43 5.63
CA PRO A 123 -12.61 2.88 5.72
C PRO A 123 -11.27 3.39 5.16
N VAL A 124 -11.30 4.55 4.52
CA VAL A 124 -10.11 5.19 3.96
C VAL A 124 -10.04 6.65 4.34
N GLY A 125 -8.81 7.17 4.46
CA GLY A 125 -8.54 8.58 4.66
C GLY A 125 -7.77 9.20 3.49
N ASN A 126 -7.23 10.39 3.69
CA ASN A 126 -6.49 11.13 2.67
C ASN A 126 -4.98 10.80 2.64
N ALA A 127 -4.53 9.93 3.55
CA ALA A 127 -3.14 9.45 3.56
C ALA A 127 -3.05 7.99 3.96
N ILE A 128 -1.91 7.39 3.65
CA ILE A 128 -1.53 6.06 4.12
C ILE A 128 -0.11 6.10 4.70
N MET A 129 0.10 5.35 5.77
CA MET A 129 1.43 4.91 6.16
C MET A 129 1.64 3.50 5.62
N HIS A 130 2.64 3.35 4.76
CA HIS A 130 2.99 2.13 4.06
C HIS A 130 4.33 1.62 4.58
N VAL A 131 4.34 0.41 5.11
CA VAL A 131 5.50 -0.16 5.79
C VAL A 131 5.86 -1.49 5.16
N PHE A 132 7.07 -1.57 4.60
CA PHE A 132 7.68 -2.84 4.22
C PHE A 132 8.41 -3.42 5.41
N THR A 133 8.24 -4.71 5.66
CA THR A 133 8.89 -5.40 6.77
C THR A 133 9.49 -6.72 6.35
N HIS A 134 10.56 -7.08 7.06
CA HIS A 134 11.22 -8.37 7.02
C HIS A 134 11.30 -8.93 8.44
N ALA A 135 11.16 -10.23 8.58
CA ALA A 135 11.41 -10.94 9.83
C ALA A 135 12.17 -12.25 9.55
N ASP A 136 13.26 -12.48 10.29
CA ASP A 136 13.97 -13.74 10.20
C ASP A 136 13.05 -14.93 10.49
N ALA A 137 13.27 -16.05 9.80
CA ALA A 137 12.48 -17.26 9.97
C ALA A 137 12.40 -17.73 11.44
N SER A 138 13.42 -17.43 12.24
CA SER A 138 13.45 -17.80 13.67
C SER A 138 12.50 -17.02 14.56
N ILE A 139 11.93 -15.91 14.08
CA ILE A 139 11.02 -15.04 14.85
C ILE A 139 9.70 -14.76 14.12
N VAL A 140 9.49 -15.30 12.93
CA VAL A 140 8.35 -14.91 12.07
C VAL A 140 7.00 -15.08 12.74
N ASP A 141 6.78 -16.17 13.49
CA ASP A 141 5.52 -16.41 14.19
C ASP A 141 5.32 -15.40 15.33
N ASP A 142 6.37 -15.12 16.12
CA ASP A 142 6.31 -14.13 17.21
C ASP A 142 6.15 -12.71 16.66
N PHE A 143 6.78 -12.40 15.52
CA PHE A 143 6.61 -11.16 14.78
C PHE A 143 5.16 -10.96 14.30
N HIS A 144 4.49 -11.98 13.76
CA HIS A 144 3.10 -11.89 13.37
C HIS A 144 2.19 -11.65 14.56
N ARG A 145 2.40 -12.40 15.65
CA ARG A 145 1.63 -12.23 16.89
C ARG A 145 1.82 -10.84 17.49
N TRP A 146 3.06 -10.33 17.55
CA TRP A 146 3.33 -8.97 18.03
C TRP A 146 2.57 -7.92 17.21
N TYR A 147 2.57 -8.05 15.89
CA TYR A 147 1.84 -7.14 15.00
C TYR A 147 0.34 -7.15 15.28
N GLU A 148 -0.25 -8.32 15.47
CA GLU A 148 -1.68 -8.53 15.56
C GLU A 148 -2.24 -8.29 16.97
N GLU A 149 -1.49 -8.69 17.99
CA GLU A 149 -1.94 -8.63 19.38
C GLU A 149 -1.55 -7.30 20.09
N GLU A 150 -0.49 -6.63 19.64
CA GLU A 150 0.03 -5.42 20.31
C GLU A 150 0.14 -4.22 19.37
N HIS A 151 0.94 -4.32 18.29
CA HIS A 151 1.34 -3.15 17.52
C HIS A 151 0.18 -2.51 16.73
N ILE A 152 -0.56 -3.28 15.94
CA ILE A 152 -1.71 -2.75 15.19
C ILE A 152 -2.81 -2.23 16.12
N PRO A 153 -3.25 -2.95 17.16
CA PRO A 153 -4.23 -2.44 18.10
C PRO A 153 -3.83 -1.09 18.73
N ALA A 154 -2.57 -0.93 19.12
CA ALA A 154 -2.08 0.32 19.67
C ALA A 154 -2.14 1.48 18.68
N LEU A 155 -1.74 1.26 17.42
CA LEU A 155 -1.75 2.31 16.39
C LEU A 155 -3.18 2.65 15.94
N VAL A 156 -4.05 1.67 15.77
CA VAL A 156 -5.44 1.88 15.33
C VAL A 156 -6.29 2.55 16.43
N ALA A 157 -5.88 2.47 17.69
CA ALA A 157 -6.52 3.21 18.78
C ALA A 157 -6.24 4.72 18.74
N CYS A 158 -5.26 5.18 17.95
CA CYS A 158 -4.94 6.59 17.81
C CYS A 158 -5.98 7.31 16.94
N ASP A 159 -6.39 8.52 17.37
CA ASP A 159 -7.30 9.35 16.58
C ASP A 159 -6.72 9.62 15.19
N GLY A 160 -7.56 9.45 14.17
CA GLY A 160 -7.19 9.64 12.76
C GLY A 160 -6.55 8.42 12.08
N VAL A 161 -6.36 7.31 12.79
CA VAL A 161 -6.00 6.01 12.19
C VAL A 161 -7.28 5.19 12.03
N PHE A 162 -7.69 4.95 10.79
CA PHE A 162 -8.97 4.32 10.47
C PHE A 162 -8.91 2.79 10.37
N GLY A 163 -7.72 2.22 10.28
CA GLY A 163 -7.52 0.79 10.21
C GLY A 163 -6.16 0.44 9.63
N ALA A 164 -5.86 -0.85 9.66
CA ALA A 164 -4.64 -1.42 9.12
C ALA A 164 -4.91 -2.76 8.45
N ARG A 165 -4.16 -3.03 7.38
CA ARG A 165 -4.10 -4.36 6.74
C ARG A 165 -2.66 -4.76 6.54
N ARG A 166 -2.40 -6.07 6.66
CA ARG A 166 -1.09 -6.65 6.37
C ARG A 166 -1.18 -7.65 5.24
N PHE A 167 -0.10 -7.74 4.50
CA PHE A 167 0.00 -8.60 3.33
C PHE A 167 1.35 -9.31 3.31
N ALA A 168 1.37 -10.54 2.78
CA ALA A 168 2.58 -11.24 2.39
C ALA A 168 2.79 -11.09 0.88
N CYS A 169 3.97 -10.64 0.47
CA CYS A 169 4.33 -10.51 -0.93
C CYS A 169 4.42 -11.90 -1.58
N THR A 170 3.88 -12.06 -2.79
CA THR A 170 4.00 -13.32 -3.54
C THR A 170 5.44 -13.56 -4.00
N THR A 171 6.20 -12.48 -4.17
CA THR A 171 7.63 -12.52 -4.45
C THR A 171 8.28 -11.46 -3.56
N PRO A 172 9.21 -11.84 -2.68
CA PRO A 172 9.95 -10.88 -1.85
C PRO A 172 10.67 -9.84 -2.72
N GLU A 173 10.80 -8.61 -2.21
CA GLU A 173 11.60 -7.59 -2.87
C GLU A 173 13.09 -7.98 -2.93
N ALA A 174 13.82 -7.36 -3.86
CA ALA A 174 15.26 -7.60 -4.02
C ALA A 174 16.07 -7.27 -2.76
N ASP A 175 15.56 -6.38 -1.90
CA ASP A 175 16.12 -6.03 -0.60
C ASP A 175 15.58 -6.89 0.57
N GLY A 176 14.79 -7.93 0.25
CA GLY A 176 14.36 -8.97 1.18
C GLY A 176 13.19 -8.59 2.08
N TYR A 177 12.38 -7.60 1.70
CA TYR A 177 11.12 -7.33 2.38
C TYR A 177 10.02 -8.26 1.88
N GLU A 178 9.37 -8.97 2.80
CA GLU A 178 8.36 -10.00 2.47
C GLU A 178 6.94 -9.60 2.86
N PHE A 179 6.81 -8.60 3.74
CA PHE A 179 5.52 -8.20 4.26
C PHE A 179 5.28 -6.72 4.06
N ILE A 180 4.01 -6.38 3.88
CA ILE A 180 3.52 -5.01 3.75
C ILE A 180 2.47 -4.77 4.83
N ALA A 181 2.57 -3.65 5.54
CA ALA A 181 1.50 -3.14 6.38
C ALA A 181 1.04 -1.77 5.83
N ILE A 182 -0.26 -1.58 5.67
CA ILE A 182 -0.87 -0.35 5.19
C ILE A 182 -1.85 0.15 6.24
N TYR A 183 -1.57 1.32 6.78
CA TYR A 183 -2.44 2.02 7.73
C TYR A 183 -3.17 3.14 7.00
N GLN A 184 -4.49 3.19 7.14
CA GLN A 184 -5.32 4.27 6.61
C GLN A 184 -5.34 5.43 7.60
N LEU A 185 -4.91 6.60 7.17
CA LEU A 185 -4.81 7.81 7.98
C LEU A 185 -5.81 8.85 7.49
N ALA A 186 -6.40 9.62 8.41
CA ALA A 186 -7.25 10.76 8.05
C ALA A 186 -6.51 11.68 7.06
N ASP A 187 -5.30 12.07 7.42
CA ASP A 187 -4.33 12.78 6.58
C ASP A 187 -2.92 12.66 7.20
N THR A 188 -1.95 13.36 6.65
CA THR A 188 -0.55 13.31 7.12
C THR A 188 -0.33 13.98 8.48
N SER A 189 -1.23 14.85 8.96
CA SER A 189 -1.09 15.51 10.27
C SER A 189 -1.22 14.53 11.44
N VAL A 190 -1.84 13.37 11.22
CA VAL A 190 -1.90 12.28 12.22
C VAL A 190 -0.50 11.88 12.71
N LEU A 191 0.49 11.96 11.84
CA LEU A 191 1.89 11.64 12.17
C LEU A 191 2.55 12.66 13.11
N GLU A 192 2.00 13.87 13.18
CA GLU A 192 2.49 14.95 14.04
C GLU A 192 1.87 14.91 15.45
N SER A 193 0.88 14.05 15.67
CA SER A 193 0.05 13.98 16.89
C SER A 193 0.86 13.35 18.00
N GLY A 194 1.99 13.24 18.26
CA GLY A 194 2.69 12.61 19.39
C GLY A 194 2.11 11.23 19.82
N ALA A 195 0.79 11.09 19.80
CA ALA A 195 0.08 9.87 20.18
C ALA A 195 0.47 8.67 19.29
N LEU A 196 0.54 8.87 17.97
CA LEU A 196 0.97 7.80 17.07
C LEU A 196 2.45 7.43 17.30
N PHE A 197 3.29 8.44 17.58
CA PHE A 197 4.68 8.21 17.93
C PHE A 197 4.80 7.43 19.24
N ASP A 198 4.02 7.80 20.26
CA ASP A 198 4.02 7.11 21.55
C ASP A 198 3.52 5.67 21.43
N ALA A 199 2.47 5.42 20.64
CA ALA A 199 1.94 4.09 20.36
C ALA A 199 2.94 3.21 19.57
N GLY A 200 3.78 3.82 18.76
CA GLY A 200 4.82 3.13 17.98
C GLY A 200 6.14 2.89 18.73
N LYS A 201 6.26 3.34 19.99
CA LYS A 201 7.49 3.15 20.77
C LYS A 201 7.80 1.66 20.98
N PRO A 202 9.09 1.30 21.06
CA PRO A 202 9.48 -0.06 21.38
C PRO A 202 8.86 -0.51 22.72
N THR A 203 8.33 -1.72 22.71
CA THR A 203 7.81 -2.40 23.88
C THR A 203 8.75 -3.56 24.25
N PRO A 204 8.65 -4.15 25.44
CA PRO A 204 9.43 -5.35 25.77
C PRO A 204 9.23 -6.50 24.78
N TRP A 205 8.06 -6.59 24.14
CA TRP A 205 7.84 -7.58 23.07
C TRP A 205 8.61 -7.20 21.80
N ARG A 206 8.49 -5.95 21.34
CA ARG A 206 9.26 -5.44 20.21
C ARG A 206 10.77 -5.60 20.40
N ASP A 207 11.26 -5.35 21.63
CA ASP A 207 12.68 -5.47 21.96
C ASP A 207 13.18 -6.92 21.85
N ARG A 208 12.35 -7.93 22.17
CA ARG A 208 12.69 -9.34 21.97
C ARG A 208 12.85 -9.73 20.49
N LEU A 209 12.12 -9.09 19.59
CA LEU A 209 12.28 -9.30 18.14
C LEU A 209 13.63 -8.76 17.66
N GLY A 210 14.12 -7.70 18.29
CA GLY A 210 15.46 -7.15 18.11
C GLY A 210 15.75 -6.72 16.67
N ASP A 211 16.98 -6.95 16.26
CA ASP A 211 17.53 -6.68 14.94
C ASP A 211 17.14 -7.72 13.88
N LYS A 212 16.45 -8.80 14.29
CA LYS A 212 15.94 -9.83 13.39
C LYS A 212 14.71 -9.39 12.59
N MET A 213 14.15 -8.22 12.90
CA MET A 213 13.15 -7.57 12.05
C MET A 213 13.67 -6.24 11.52
N ARG A 214 13.31 -5.92 10.28
CA ARG A 214 13.60 -4.64 9.65
C ARG A 214 12.31 -4.03 9.11
N ALA A 215 12.23 -2.70 9.12
CA ALA A 215 11.09 -1.97 8.60
C ALA A 215 11.55 -0.78 7.76
N HIS A 216 10.83 -0.52 6.67
CA HIS A 216 11.02 0.62 5.79
C HIS A 216 9.69 1.36 5.67
N PHE A 217 9.65 2.59 6.14
CA PHE A 217 8.44 3.40 6.23
C PHE A 217 8.33 4.39 5.07
N GLN A 218 7.16 4.47 4.48
CA GLN A 218 6.78 5.47 3.50
C GLN A 218 5.42 6.07 3.87
N VAL A 219 5.27 7.35 3.66
CA VAL A 219 4.00 8.05 3.85
C VAL A 219 3.55 8.60 2.51
N TYR A 220 2.29 8.40 2.19
CA TYR A 220 1.72 8.86 0.94
C TYR A 220 0.42 9.62 1.19
N ARG A 221 0.21 10.68 0.41
CA ARG A 221 -1.03 11.44 0.35
C ARG A 221 -1.83 10.99 -0.87
N ALA A 222 -3.13 10.77 -0.69
CA ALA A 222 -4.02 10.41 -1.78
C ALA A 222 -4.14 11.56 -2.80
N LEU A 223 -4.17 11.22 -4.08
CA LEU A 223 -4.45 12.16 -5.17
C LEU A 223 -5.95 12.34 -5.36
N HIS A 224 -6.72 11.30 -5.10
CA HIS A 224 -8.18 11.28 -5.18
C HIS A 224 -8.75 10.19 -4.26
N GLY A 225 -10.07 10.15 -4.11
CA GLY A 225 -10.78 9.05 -3.45
C GLY A 225 -10.63 7.72 -4.20
N PRO A 226 -11.12 6.60 -3.62
CA PRO A 226 -11.15 5.32 -4.31
C PRO A 226 -12.04 5.36 -5.54
N ILE A 227 -11.61 4.72 -6.61
CA ILE A 227 -12.40 4.53 -7.84
C ILE A 227 -12.72 3.04 -7.93
N ALA A 228 -14.01 2.72 -8.09
CA ALA A 228 -14.49 1.34 -8.21
C ALA A 228 -14.21 0.77 -9.61
N GLY A 229 -13.96 -0.52 -9.67
CA GLY A 229 -13.91 -1.30 -10.88
C GLY A 229 -15.29 -1.76 -11.36
#